data_17406c87933e8cde604f89ea059a431b
#
_entry.id   17406c87933e8cde604f89ea059a431b
#
_cell.length_a   1.000
_cell.length_b   1.000
_cell.length_c   1.000
_cell.angle_alpha   90.00
_cell.angle_beta   90.00
_cell.angle_gamma   90.00
#
_symmetry.space_group_name_H-M   'P 1'
#
loop_
_entity.id
_entity.type
_entity.pdbx_description
1 polymer ?
#
loop_
_entity_poly.entity_id
_entity_poly.type
_entity_poly.pdbx_seq_one_letter_code
_entity_poly.pdbx_strand_id
1 'polypeptide(L)'
;MLFRSIDNIFRFTQAGSEVSALLGRMPSAVGYQPTLATEMGALQERITSTKKGSITSVQAVYVPADDLTDPAPATTFSHLDAKVVLSRDIASMGIYPAVDPLDSSSRILTADVVGIEHYEVARAVQSILQRYKDLQDIIAILGMDELSDEDKLTVARARKIQNFLSQPFHVAEQFTGFQGKYVPVSETIRGFREILDGKHDDLPESAFLFAGTIDEVVEKAKKGA
;
A
#
# COMPACT_ATOMS: atom_id res chain seq x y z
N MET A 1 6.06 -26.07 -3.04
CA MET A 1 5.72 -24.81 -2.32
C MET A 1 4.49 -25.05 -1.49
N LEU A 2 4.50 -24.65 -0.22
CA LEU A 2 3.34 -24.64 0.66
C LEU A 2 2.86 -23.20 0.81
N PHE A 3 1.55 -22.99 0.87
CA PHE A 3 0.94 -21.70 1.15
C PHE A 3 0.34 -21.70 2.56
N ARG A 4 0.59 -20.64 3.33
CA ARG A 4 0.07 -20.46 4.68
C ARG A 4 -0.61 -19.09 4.80
N SER A 5 -1.89 -19.08 5.13
CA SER A 5 -2.61 -17.89 5.54
C SER A 5 -2.64 -17.82 7.06
N ILE A 6 -2.34 -16.65 7.62
CA ILE A 6 -2.43 -16.36 9.05
C ILE A 6 -3.38 -15.15 9.20
N ASP A 7 -4.53 -15.41 9.81
CA ASP A 7 -5.47 -14.35 10.12
C ASP A 7 -5.10 -13.70 11.46
N ASN A 8 -4.81 -12.42 11.41
CA ASN A 8 -4.50 -11.58 12.56
C ASN A 8 -3.39 -12.12 13.45
N ILE A 9 -2.13 -12.10 12.96
CA ILE A 9 -0.93 -12.52 13.73
C ILE A 9 -0.76 -11.73 15.04
N PHE A 10 -1.35 -10.54 15.18
CA PHE A 10 -1.36 -9.77 16.42
C PHE A 10 -1.95 -10.54 17.60
N ARG A 11 -2.89 -11.47 17.37
CA ARG A 11 -3.45 -12.32 18.42
C ARG A 11 -2.41 -13.24 19.07
N PHE A 12 -1.39 -13.65 18.34
CA PHE A 12 -0.26 -14.38 18.89
C PHE A 12 0.50 -13.53 19.91
N THR A 13 0.74 -12.25 19.61
CA THR A 13 1.36 -11.30 20.55
C THR A 13 0.50 -11.08 21.79
N GLN A 14 -0.82 -10.91 21.63
CA GLN A 14 -1.73 -10.76 22.78
C GLN A 14 -1.69 -11.97 23.72
N ALA A 15 -1.76 -13.17 23.17
CA ALA A 15 -1.67 -14.40 23.95
C ALA A 15 -0.33 -14.46 24.72
N GLY A 16 0.78 -14.08 24.10
CA GLY A 16 2.08 -13.97 24.73
C GLY A 16 2.11 -12.98 25.90
N SER A 17 1.45 -11.81 25.75
CA SER A 17 1.33 -10.80 26.81
C SER A 17 0.55 -11.33 28.00
N GLU A 18 -0.59 -12.00 27.75
CA GLU A 18 -1.41 -12.59 28.81
C GLU A 18 -0.66 -13.66 29.62
N VAL A 19 0.03 -14.56 28.91
CA VAL A 19 0.88 -15.58 29.57
C VAL A 19 2.01 -14.94 30.36
N SER A 20 2.66 -13.92 29.84
CA SER A 20 3.73 -13.19 30.51
C SER A 20 3.24 -12.54 31.80
N ALA A 21 2.04 -11.95 31.78
CA ALA A 21 1.40 -11.35 32.94
C ALA A 21 1.06 -12.39 34.00
N LEU A 22 0.51 -13.55 33.61
CA LEU A 22 0.22 -14.67 34.52
C LEU A 22 1.48 -15.23 35.19
N LEU A 23 2.62 -15.18 34.48
CA LEU A 23 3.92 -15.58 35.04
C LEU A 23 4.58 -14.50 35.92
N GLY A 24 3.92 -13.36 36.13
CA GLY A 24 4.45 -12.25 36.92
C GLY A 24 5.66 -11.55 36.33
N ARG A 25 5.88 -11.64 35.02
CA ARG A 25 6.99 -10.98 34.35
C ARG A 25 6.73 -9.47 34.24
N MET A 26 7.77 -8.67 34.45
CA MET A 26 7.67 -7.22 34.31
C MET A 26 7.42 -6.88 32.82
N PRO A 27 6.38 -6.10 32.48
CA PRO A 27 6.09 -5.73 31.14
C PRO A 27 7.17 -4.82 30.54
N SER A 28 7.37 -4.90 29.23
CA SER A 28 8.19 -3.99 28.45
C SER A 28 7.37 -2.77 27.95
N ALA A 29 7.87 -2.06 26.93
CA ALA A 29 7.19 -0.91 26.36
C ALA A 29 5.74 -1.23 25.97
N VAL A 30 4.84 -0.28 26.21
CA VAL A 30 3.39 -0.36 25.91
C VAL A 30 2.68 -1.57 26.57
N GLY A 31 3.31 -2.19 27.56
CA GLY A 31 2.72 -3.32 28.31
C GLY A 31 2.92 -4.69 27.65
N TYR A 32 3.70 -4.80 26.59
CA TYR A 32 4.02 -6.07 25.96
C TYR A 32 5.01 -6.91 26.78
N GLN A 33 5.05 -8.22 26.50
CA GLN A 33 6.02 -9.13 27.10
C GLN A 33 7.46 -8.77 26.70
N PRO A 34 8.44 -8.94 27.60
CA PRO A 34 9.85 -8.68 27.29
C PRO A 34 10.42 -9.66 26.23
N THR A 35 9.76 -10.79 26.02
CA THR A 35 10.13 -11.83 25.07
C THR A 35 9.46 -11.69 23.70
N LEU A 36 8.74 -10.57 23.44
CA LEU A 36 7.98 -10.34 22.20
C LEU A 36 8.79 -10.65 20.93
N ALA A 37 9.96 -10.04 20.77
CA ALA A 37 10.78 -10.21 19.59
C ALA A 37 11.28 -11.66 19.42
N THR A 38 11.64 -12.31 20.53
CA THR A 38 12.10 -13.71 20.50
C THR A 38 10.98 -14.67 20.14
N GLU A 39 9.80 -14.48 20.69
CA GLU A 39 8.63 -15.32 20.41
C GLU A 39 8.16 -15.15 18.96
N MET A 40 8.07 -13.91 18.50
CA MET A 40 7.71 -13.61 17.09
C MET A 40 8.75 -14.16 16.13
N GLY A 41 10.04 -13.96 16.41
CA GLY A 41 11.14 -14.50 15.61
C GLY A 41 11.08 -16.02 15.50
N ALA A 42 10.89 -16.73 16.61
CA ALA A 42 10.78 -18.19 16.64
C ALA A 42 9.60 -18.72 15.79
N LEU A 43 8.49 -17.98 15.71
CA LEU A 43 7.39 -18.31 14.82
C LEU A 43 7.71 -18.01 13.36
N GLN A 44 8.20 -16.81 13.07
CA GLN A 44 8.41 -16.31 11.70
C GLN A 44 9.56 -17.06 10.98
N GLU A 45 10.64 -17.41 11.69
CA GLU A 45 11.76 -18.18 11.11
C GLU A 45 11.37 -19.57 10.62
N ARG A 46 10.22 -20.10 11.02
CA ARG A 46 9.68 -21.36 10.49
C ARG A 46 9.07 -21.18 9.09
N ILE A 47 8.79 -19.95 8.69
CA ILE A 47 8.31 -19.61 7.35
C ILE A 47 9.53 -19.34 6.49
N THR A 48 10.03 -20.38 5.83
CA THR A 48 11.32 -20.33 5.16
C THR A 48 11.38 -21.23 3.93
N SER A 49 12.44 -21.07 3.16
CA SER A 49 12.80 -21.96 2.05
C SER A 49 13.91 -22.91 2.48
N THR A 50 13.75 -24.19 2.14
CA THR A 50 14.71 -25.25 2.42
C THR A 50 15.07 -25.97 1.11
N LYS A 51 16.05 -26.88 1.15
CA LYS A 51 16.37 -27.74 0.00
C LYS A 51 15.21 -28.61 -0.48
N LYS A 52 14.22 -28.88 0.39
CA LYS A 52 13.05 -29.73 0.09
C LYS A 52 11.81 -28.96 -0.34
N GLY A 53 11.75 -27.64 -0.11
CA GLY A 53 10.60 -26.83 -0.46
C GLY A 53 10.59 -25.48 0.23
N SER A 54 9.57 -24.69 -0.07
CA SER A 54 9.38 -23.34 0.45
C SER A 54 7.98 -23.14 1.02
N ILE A 55 7.84 -22.19 1.95
CA ILE A 55 6.55 -21.74 2.49
C ILE A 55 6.38 -20.28 2.08
N THR A 56 5.27 -20.00 1.41
CA THR A 56 4.78 -18.63 1.16
C THR A 56 3.68 -18.33 2.16
N SER A 57 3.75 -17.19 2.85
CA SER A 57 2.72 -16.80 3.80
C SER A 57 2.06 -15.47 3.40
N VAL A 58 0.76 -15.36 3.70
CA VAL A 58 0.02 -14.10 3.73
C VAL A 58 -0.50 -13.93 5.14
N GLN A 59 -0.15 -12.82 5.78
CA GLN A 59 -0.45 -12.56 7.17
C GLN A 59 -1.24 -11.26 7.30
N ALA A 60 -2.43 -11.32 7.90
CA ALA A 60 -3.12 -10.12 8.33
C ALA A 60 -2.52 -9.66 9.66
N VAL A 61 -2.22 -8.37 9.75
CA VAL A 61 -1.64 -7.75 10.94
C VAL A 61 -2.56 -6.63 11.41
N TYR A 62 -3.15 -6.79 12.60
CA TYR A 62 -3.87 -5.70 13.22
C TYR A 62 -2.87 -4.67 13.77
N VAL A 63 -3.13 -3.41 13.49
CA VAL A 63 -2.31 -2.28 13.94
C VAL A 63 -3.12 -1.46 14.95
N PRO A 64 -2.77 -1.53 16.26
CA PRO A 64 -3.48 -0.79 17.28
C PRO A 64 -3.43 0.72 17.03
N ALA A 65 -4.60 1.38 17.08
CA ALA A 65 -4.74 2.83 16.88
C ALA A 65 -4.10 3.37 15.58
N ASP A 66 -3.98 2.53 14.55
CA ASP A 66 -3.29 2.84 13.29
C ASP A 66 -1.80 3.25 13.45
N ASP A 67 -1.19 2.92 14.61
CA ASP A 67 0.20 3.22 14.92
C ASP A 67 1.14 2.10 14.44
N LEU A 68 1.74 2.30 13.26
CA LEU A 68 2.71 1.37 12.67
C LEU A 68 4.00 1.23 13.51
N THR A 69 4.24 2.13 14.46
CA THR A 69 5.40 2.11 15.34
C THR A 69 5.16 1.33 16.64
N ASP A 70 3.91 0.89 16.89
CA ASP A 70 3.61 0.01 18.02
C ASP A 70 4.52 -1.23 17.99
N PRO A 71 5.11 -1.65 19.13
CA PRO A 71 6.09 -2.75 19.18
C PRO A 71 5.62 -4.06 18.55
N ALA A 72 4.34 -4.40 18.61
CA ALA A 72 3.83 -5.66 18.07
C ALA A 72 3.82 -5.69 16.53
N PRO A 73 3.16 -4.74 15.81
CA PRO A 73 3.24 -4.69 14.37
C PRO A 73 4.68 -4.40 13.88
N ALA A 74 5.42 -3.48 14.52
CA ALA A 74 6.79 -3.16 14.12
C ALA A 74 7.70 -4.39 14.15
N THR A 75 7.61 -5.22 15.21
CA THR A 75 8.36 -6.47 15.31
C THR A 75 7.93 -7.46 14.21
N THR A 76 6.63 -7.56 13.94
CA THR A 76 6.13 -8.44 12.88
C THR A 76 6.64 -8.00 11.51
N PHE A 77 6.58 -6.71 11.20
CA PHE A 77 7.00 -6.15 9.90
C PHE A 77 8.48 -6.40 9.60
N SER A 78 9.33 -6.46 10.62
CA SER A 78 10.77 -6.75 10.43
C SER A 78 11.05 -8.13 9.83
N HIS A 79 10.11 -9.06 9.94
CA HIS A 79 10.20 -10.42 9.41
C HIS A 79 9.52 -10.58 8.03
N LEU A 80 8.79 -9.59 7.53
CA LEU A 80 8.05 -9.69 6.28
C LEU A 80 8.88 -9.21 5.09
N ASP A 81 8.79 -9.92 3.97
CA ASP A 81 9.43 -9.53 2.71
C ASP A 81 8.66 -8.44 1.97
N ALA A 82 7.35 -8.37 2.18
CA ALA A 82 6.49 -7.34 1.63
C ALA A 82 5.40 -6.98 2.64
N LYS A 83 5.03 -5.71 2.69
CA LYS A 83 3.89 -5.22 3.46
C LYS A 83 2.98 -4.37 2.58
N VAL A 84 1.69 -4.58 2.72
CA VAL A 84 0.63 -3.77 2.13
C VAL A 84 -0.09 -3.07 3.28
N VAL A 85 0.00 -1.75 3.34
CA VAL A 85 -0.61 -0.93 4.39
C VAL A 85 -1.93 -0.38 3.88
N LEU A 86 -3.00 -0.62 4.64
CA LEU A 86 -4.31 -0.03 4.39
C LEU A 86 -4.48 1.24 5.22
N SER A 87 -4.91 2.32 4.59
CA SER A 87 -5.07 3.65 5.21
C SER A 87 -6.54 4.04 5.30
N ARG A 88 -6.97 4.52 6.49
CA ARG A 88 -8.32 5.08 6.69
C ARG A 88 -8.48 6.39 5.94
N ASP A 89 -7.43 7.20 5.84
CA ASP A 89 -7.46 8.47 5.13
C ASP A 89 -7.72 8.26 3.64
N ILE A 90 -7.05 7.26 3.03
CA ILE A 90 -7.28 6.89 1.63
C ILE A 90 -8.70 6.34 1.44
N ALA A 91 -9.19 5.52 2.38
CA ALA A 91 -10.57 5.04 2.34
C ALA A 91 -11.60 6.18 2.44
N SER A 92 -11.32 7.21 3.25
CA SER A 92 -12.19 8.39 3.41
C SER A 92 -12.30 9.22 2.13
N MET A 93 -11.26 9.18 1.27
CA MET A 93 -11.27 9.80 -0.06
C MET A 93 -12.04 9.00 -1.11
N GLY A 94 -12.60 7.83 -0.74
CA GLY A 94 -13.31 6.96 -1.67
C GLY A 94 -12.41 6.15 -2.61
N ILE A 95 -11.12 6.06 -2.33
CA ILE A 95 -10.15 5.30 -3.12
C ILE A 95 -10.08 3.87 -2.59
N TYR A 96 -10.43 2.90 -3.42
CA TYR A 96 -10.42 1.47 -3.09
C TYR A 96 -9.75 0.65 -4.18
N PRO A 97 -8.87 -0.35 -3.83
CA PRO A 97 -8.46 -0.71 -2.46
C PRO A 97 -7.68 0.45 -1.79
N ALA A 98 -7.92 0.65 -0.50
CA ALA A 98 -7.36 1.78 0.26
C ALA A 98 -5.90 1.54 0.69
N VAL A 99 -5.05 1.17 -0.26
CA VAL A 99 -3.63 0.89 -0.04
C VAL A 99 -2.83 2.17 -0.05
N ASP A 100 -2.00 2.37 0.98
CA ASP A 100 -1.03 3.47 1.01
C ASP A 100 0.25 3.05 0.26
N PRO A 101 0.55 3.66 -0.89
CA PRO A 101 1.72 3.31 -1.70
C PRO A 101 3.05 3.82 -1.10
N LEU A 102 3.02 4.78 -0.17
CA LEU A 102 4.20 5.32 0.49
C LEU A 102 4.62 4.46 1.69
N ASP A 103 3.64 3.97 2.46
CA ASP A 103 3.89 3.10 3.62
C ASP A 103 4.01 1.62 3.25
N SER A 104 3.55 1.23 2.05
CA SER A 104 3.70 -0.13 1.53
C SER A 104 5.09 -0.36 0.93
N SER A 105 5.61 -1.57 1.06
CA SER A 105 6.95 -1.90 0.56
C SER A 105 7.09 -3.37 0.16
N SER A 106 8.06 -3.66 -0.70
CA SER A 106 8.44 -5.01 -1.07
C SER A 106 9.94 -5.11 -1.32
N ARG A 107 10.59 -6.14 -0.80
CA ARG A 107 12.03 -6.41 -1.02
C ARG A 107 12.35 -6.79 -2.46
N ILE A 108 11.38 -7.35 -3.18
CA ILE A 108 11.58 -7.73 -4.59
C ILE A 108 11.41 -6.55 -5.55
N LEU A 109 11.03 -5.36 -5.09
CA LEU A 109 10.95 -4.16 -5.93
C LEU A 109 12.36 -3.59 -6.15
N THR A 110 13.15 -4.29 -6.94
CA THR A 110 14.51 -3.95 -7.37
C THR A 110 14.63 -4.16 -8.87
N ALA A 111 15.48 -3.39 -9.56
CA ALA A 111 15.57 -3.42 -11.02
C ALA A 111 16.02 -4.78 -11.59
N ASP A 112 16.80 -5.53 -10.84
CA ASP A 112 17.28 -6.88 -11.20
C ASP A 112 16.19 -7.96 -11.09
N VAL A 113 15.14 -7.74 -10.27
CA VAL A 113 14.06 -8.70 -10.07
C VAL A 113 12.85 -8.36 -10.94
N VAL A 114 12.37 -7.12 -10.89
CA VAL A 114 11.14 -6.71 -11.58
C VAL A 114 11.37 -6.08 -12.95
N GLY A 115 12.63 -5.82 -13.30
CA GLY A 115 13.01 -5.08 -14.50
C GLY A 115 13.12 -3.57 -14.26
N ILE A 116 13.95 -2.92 -15.08
CA ILE A 116 14.29 -1.49 -14.93
C ILE A 116 13.03 -0.63 -15.05
N GLU A 117 12.22 -0.88 -16.06
CA GLU A 117 11.01 -0.06 -16.33
C GLU A 117 10.02 -0.09 -15.17
N HIS A 118 9.71 -1.27 -14.66
CA HIS A 118 8.80 -1.41 -13.51
C HIS A 118 9.34 -0.68 -12.29
N TYR A 119 10.63 -0.86 -11.99
CA TYR A 119 11.29 -0.23 -10.87
C TYR A 119 11.25 1.30 -10.97
N GLU A 120 11.62 1.87 -12.13
CA GLU A 120 11.63 3.31 -12.37
C GLU A 120 10.24 3.92 -12.26
N VAL A 121 9.21 3.29 -12.88
CA VAL A 121 7.83 3.76 -12.80
C VAL A 121 7.33 3.76 -11.36
N ALA A 122 7.56 2.69 -10.61
CA ALA A 122 7.13 2.60 -9.22
C ALA A 122 7.80 3.69 -8.35
N ARG A 123 9.10 3.93 -8.54
CA ARG A 123 9.84 4.99 -7.82
C ARG A 123 9.37 6.39 -8.19
N ALA A 124 9.11 6.64 -9.47
CA ALA A 124 8.60 7.92 -9.94
C ALA A 124 7.20 8.21 -9.37
N VAL A 125 6.30 7.21 -9.35
CA VAL A 125 4.98 7.33 -8.71
C VAL A 125 5.11 7.66 -7.22
N GLN A 126 5.97 6.95 -6.48
CA GLN A 126 6.22 7.24 -5.06
C GLN A 126 6.76 8.65 -4.85
N SER A 127 7.69 9.09 -5.70
CA SER A 127 8.29 10.44 -5.61
C SER A 127 7.25 11.54 -5.82
N ILE A 128 6.38 11.41 -6.82
CA ILE A 128 5.30 12.38 -7.07
C ILE A 128 4.29 12.41 -5.93
N LEU A 129 3.89 11.25 -5.42
CA LEU A 129 2.95 11.16 -4.30
C LEU A 129 3.56 11.74 -3.02
N GLN A 130 4.85 11.50 -2.77
CA GLN A 130 5.55 12.11 -1.63
C GLN A 130 5.60 13.64 -1.77
N ARG A 131 5.97 14.14 -2.96
CA ARG A 131 5.98 15.59 -3.21
C ARG A 131 4.60 16.21 -3.02
N TYR A 132 3.55 15.52 -3.48
CA TYR A 132 2.18 15.98 -3.26
C TYR A 132 1.81 16.04 -1.79
N LYS A 133 2.19 15.01 -1.00
CA LYS A 133 1.98 15.01 0.45
C LYS A 133 2.67 16.20 1.12
N ASP A 134 3.91 16.51 0.74
CA ASP A 134 4.67 17.65 1.27
C ASP A 134 4.01 19.00 0.89
N LEU A 135 3.34 19.08 -0.27
CA LEU A 135 2.65 20.28 -0.72
C LEU A 135 1.27 20.47 -0.10
N GLN A 136 0.65 19.41 0.47
CA GLN A 136 -0.71 19.50 1.02
C GLN A 136 -0.83 20.53 2.14
N ASP A 137 0.15 20.63 3.02
CA ASP A 137 0.15 21.62 4.10
C ASP A 137 0.24 23.04 3.55
N ILE A 138 1.04 23.25 2.51
CA ILE A 138 1.18 24.54 1.83
C ILE A 138 -0.13 24.91 1.15
N ILE A 139 -0.75 23.97 0.45
CA ILE A 139 -2.05 24.15 -0.23
C ILE A 139 -3.15 24.51 0.78
N ALA A 140 -3.17 23.85 1.94
CA ALA A 140 -4.17 24.08 2.97
C ALA A 140 -4.08 25.47 3.60
N ILE A 141 -2.86 26.03 3.69
CA ILE A 141 -2.62 27.35 4.33
C ILE A 141 -2.69 28.48 3.32
N LEU A 142 -2.03 28.34 2.16
CA LEU A 142 -1.83 29.42 1.19
C LEU A 142 -2.74 29.31 -0.05
N GLY A 143 -3.29 28.13 -0.31
CA GLY A 143 -4.07 27.86 -1.51
C GLY A 143 -3.21 27.38 -2.70
N MET A 144 -3.90 26.87 -3.72
CA MET A 144 -3.25 26.37 -4.95
C MET A 144 -2.58 27.46 -5.78
N ASP A 145 -3.06 28.70 -5.70
CA ASP A 145 -2.61 29.80 -6.55
C ASP A 145 -1.16 30.22 -6.24
N GLU A 146 -0.73 30.02 -5.01
CA GLU A 146 0.62 30.37 -4.54
C GLU A 146 1.71 29.33 -4.95
N LEU A 147 1.29 28.20 -5.49
CA LEU A 147 2.24 27.20 -5.98
C LEU A 147 2.90 27.63 -7.30
N SER A 148 4.15 27.20 -7.50
CA SER A 148 4.81 27.31 -8.81
C SER A 148 4.06 26.51 -9.87
N ASP A 149 4.23 26.86 -11.15
CA ASP A 149 3.59 26.12 -12.25
C ASP A 149 4.05 24.65 -12.28
N GLU A 150 5.28 24.36 -11.90
CA GLU A 150 5.82 23.00 -11.77
C GLU A 150 5.13 22.23 -10.64
N ASP A 151 4.92 22.86 -9.48
CA ASP A 151 4.21 22.23 -8.37
C ASP A 151 2.72 22.03 -8.69
N LYS A 152 2.08 22.97 -9.39
CA LYS A 152 0.69 22.81 -9.88
C LYS A 152 0.56 21.61 -10.80
N LEU A 153 1.49 21.43 -11.73
CA LEU A 153 1.52 20.26 -12.62
C LEU A 153 1.74 18.96 -11.82
N THR A 154 2.66 18.99 -10.85
CA THR A 154 2.92 17.85 -9.97
C THR A 154 1.68 17.46 -9.18
N VAL A 155 0.94 18.42 -8.61
CA VAL A 155 -0.31 18.18 -7.88
C VAL A 155 -1.38 17.59 -8.81
N ALA A 156 -1.54 18.13 -10.02
CA ALA A 156 -2.52 17.62 -10.99
C ALA A 156 -2.23 16.18 -11.38
N ARG A 157 -0.97 15.82 -11.66
CA ARG A 157 -0.55 14.45 -11.96
C ARG A 157 -0.68 13.53 -10.76
N ALA A 158 -0.32 14.00 -9.54
CA ALA A 158 -0.45 13.22 -8.32
C ALA A 158 -1.91 12.82 -8.04
N ARG A 159 -2.87 13.72 -8.25
CA ARG A 159 -4.31 13.43 -8.10
C ARG A 159 -4.79 12.39 -9.13
N LYS A 160 -4.34 12.49 -10.38
CA LYS A 160 -4.60 11.48 -11.40
C LYS A 160 -4.02 10.12 -11.03
N ILE A 161 -2.78 10.09 -10.52
CA ILE A 161 -2.13 8.89 -10.01
C ILE A 161 -2.91 8.29 -8.84
N GLN A 162 -3.32 9.09 -7.86
CA GLN A 162 -4.14 8.61 -6.73
C GLN A 162 -5.46 7.99 -7.21
N ASN A 163 -6.16 8.64 -8.14
CA ASN A 163 -7.38 8.10 -8.69
C ASN A 163 -7.14 6.82 -9.49
N PHE A 164 -6.04 6.75 -10.25
CA PHE A 164 -5.69 5.57 -11.04
C PHE A 164 -5.21 4.39 -10.18
N LEU A 165 -4.77 4.62 -8.94
CA LEU A 165 -4.52 3.56 -7.96
C LEU A 165 -5.81 2.88 -7.50
N SER A 166 -6.97 3.53 -7.64
CA SER A 166 -8.26 2.90 -7.39
C SER A 166 -8.58 1.89 -8.48
N GLN A 167 -9.15 0.75 -8.10
CA GLN A 167 -9.49 -0.29 -9.06
C GLN A 167 -10.76 -1.01 -8.64
N PRO A 168 -11.70 -1.27 -9.57
CA PRO A 168 -12.82 -2.15 -9.28
C PRO A 168 -12.31 -3.59 -9.14
N PHE A 169 -12.45 -4.19 -7.97
CA PHE A 169 -11.98 -5.54 -7.70
C PHE A 169 -13.15 -6.48 -7.38
N HIS A 170 -13.01 -7.74 -7.74
CA HIS A 170 -14.10 -8.73 -7.74
C HIS A 170 -14.77 -8.90 -6.38
N VAL A 171 -14.01 -8.87 -5.28
CA VAL A 171 -14.56 -9.04 -3.91
C VAL A 171 -15.51 -7.91 -3.53
N ALA A 172 -15.31 -6.70 -4.09
CA ALA A 172 -16.12 -5.53 -3.77
C ALA A 172 -17.33 -5.32 -4.69
N GLU A 173 -17.52 -6.12 -5.73
CA GLU A 173 -18.60 -5.95 -6.74
C GLU A 173 -19.97 -5.76 -6.10
N GLN A 174 -20.31 -6.63 -5.13
CA GLN A 174 -21.61 -6.59 -4.45
C GLN A 174 -21.81 -5.35 -3.55
N PHE A 175 -20.76 -4.65 -3.19
CA PHE A 175 -20.82 -3.44 -2.35
C PHE A 175 -20.76 -2.17 -3.17
N THR A 176 -19.96 -2.16 -4.25
CA THR A 176 -19.71 -0.98 -5.08
C THR A 176 -20.62 -0.88 -6.29
N GLY A 177 -21.17 -2.03 -6.75
CA GLY A 177 -21.91 -2.13 -8.00
C GLY A 177 -21.04 -2.08 -9.27
N PHE A 178 -19.72 -1.98 -9.12
CA PHE A 178 -18.77 -2.03 -10.24
C PHE A 178 -18.30 -3.46 -10.46
N GLN A 179 -18.30 -3.90 -11.71
CA GLN A 179 -17.73 -5.19 -12.09
C GLN A 179 -16.21 -5.17 -11.86
N GLY A 180 -15.68 -6.18 -11.15
CA GLY A 180 -14.27 -6.34 -10.92
C GLY A 180 -13.49 -6.56 -12.20
N LYS A 181 -12.25 -6.08 -12.21
CA LYS A 181 -11.36 -6.14 -13.38
C LYS A 181 -10.02 -6.73 -12.98
N TYR A 182 -9.52 -7.63 -13.82
CA TYR A 182 -8.15 -8.09 -13.74
C TYR A 182 -7.29 -7.26 -14.71
N VAL A 183 -6.32 -6.55 -14.18
CA VAL A 183 -5.37 -5.74 -14.96
C VAL A 183 -3.99 -6.38 -14.88
N PRO A 184 -3.39 -6.80 -16.01
CA PRO A 184 -2.01 -7.29 -16.01
C PRO A 184 -1.03 -6.21 -15.52
N VAL A 185 0.04 -6.63 -14.84
CA VAL A 185 1.07 -5.71 -14.32
C VAL A 185 1.69 -4.85 -15.43
N SER A 186 1.87 -5.41 -16.64
CA SER A 186 2.37 -4.67 -17.80
C SER A 186 1.48 -3.48 -18.17
N GLU A 187 0.14 -3.66 -18.13
CA GLU A 187 -0.80 -2.59 -18.39
C GLU A 187 -0.79 -1.53 -17.27
N THR A 188 -0.62 -1.96 -16.04
CA THR A 188 -0.46 -1.04 -14.91
C THR A 188 0.79 -0.18 -15.09
N ILE A 189 1.94 -0.79 -15.41
CA ILE A 189 3.21 -0.08 -15.64
C ILE A 189 3.05 0.90 -16.81
N ARG A 190 2.46 0.46 -17.93
CA ARG A 190 2.19 1.31 -19.10
C ARG A 190 1.35 2.52 -18.71
N GLY A 191 0.25 2.29 -18.01
CA GLY A 191 -0.66 3.36 -17.59
C GLY A 191 0.02 4.41 -16.71
N PHE A 192 0.74 3.99 -15.68
CA PHE A 192 1.48 4.93 -14.84
C PHE A 192 2.59 5.66 -15.60
N ARG A 193 3.31 4.98 -16.49
CA ARG A 193 4.33 5.62 -17.35
C ARG A 193 3.70 6.73 -18.19
N GLU A 194 2.58 6.48 -18.84
CA GLU A 194 1.90 7.48 -19.66
C GLU A 194 1.40 8.69 -18.86
N ILE A 195 0.94 8.49 -17.62
CA ILE A 195 0.55 9.59 -16.72
C ILE A 195 1.79 10.40 -16.30
N LEU A 196 2.89 9.73 -15.94
CA LEU A 196 4.15 10.36 -15.57
C LEU A 196 4.74 11.21 -16.71
N ASP A 197 4.67 10.69 -17.94
CA ASP A 197 5.12 11.36 -19.16
C ASP A 197 4.21 12.54 -19.56
N GLY A 198 3.05 12.71 -18.92
CA GLY A 198 2.11 13.80 -19.19
C GLY A 198 1.23 13.61 -20.42
N LYS A 199 1.15 12.39 -20.99
CA LYS A 199 0.33 12.12 -22.19
C LYS A 199 -1.17 12.34 -21.96
N HIS A 200 -1.59 12.39 -20.70
CA HIS A 200 -2.98 12.50 -20.29
C HIS A 200 -3.23 13.72 -19.40
N ASP A 201 -2.39 14.76 -19.51
CA ASP A 201 -2.52 15.96 -18.69
C ASP A 201 -3.80 16.76 -18.98
N ASP A 202 -4.33 16.64 -20.17
CA ASP A 202 -5.58 17.25 -20.66
C ASP A 202 -6.86 16.53 -20.18
N LEU A 203 -6.76 15.29 -19.69
CA LEU A 203 -7.91 14.52 -19.25
C LEU A 203 -8.36 14.91 -17.83
N PRO A 204 -9.69 14.88 -17.53
CA PRO A 204 -10.20 15.20 -16.21
C PRO A 204 -9.80 14.13 -15.17
N GLU A 205 -9.53 14.54 -13.92
CA GLU A 205 -9.12 13.65 -12.83
C GLU A 205 -10.15 12.53 -12.56
N SER A 206 -11.45 12.84 -12.74
CA SER A 206 -12.54 11.89 -12.51
C SER A 206 -12.49 10.67 -13.43
N ALA A 207 -11.93 10.80 -14.63
CA ALA A 207 -11.81 9.68 -15.58
C ALA A 207 -10.87 8.56 -15.07
N PHE A 208 -9.93 8.90 -14.21
CA PHE A 208 -8.96 7.95 -13.66
C PHE A 208 -9.51 7.11 -12.51
N LEU A 209 -10.61 7.55 -11.87
CA LEU A 209 -11.20 6.85 -10.74
C LEU A 209 -11.86 5.54 -11.18
N PHE A 210 -11.54 4.44 -10.52
CA PHE A 210 -12.05 3.09 -10.84
C PHE A 210 -11.90 2.71 -12.32
N ALA A 211 -10.79 3.09 -12.92
CA ALA A 211 -10.39 2.61 -14.24
C ALA A 211 -9.50 1.38 -14.10
N GLY A 212 -9.66 0.40 -14.99
CA GLY A 212 -8.79 -0.77 -15.04
C GLY A 212 -7.49 -0.45 -15.77
N THR A 213 -7.58 -0.07 -17.04
CA THR A 213 -6.43 0.28 -17.88
C THR A 213 -6.46 1.75 -18.25
N ILE A 214 -5.33 2.26 -18.78
CA ILE A 214 -5.24 3.64 -19.23
C ILE A 214 -6.15 3.90 -20.45
N ASP A 215 -6.38 2.88 -21.28
CA ASP A 215 -7.29 3.00 -22.42
C ASP A 215 -8.74 3.24 -21.96
N GLU A 216 -9.15 2.63 -20.86
CA GLU A 216 -10.46 2.90 -20.25
C GLU A 216 -10.58 4.32 -19.70
N VAL A 217 -9.50 4.91 -19.19
CA VAL A 217 -9.48 6.32 -18.79
C VAL A 217 -9.79 7.21 -19.99
N VAL A 218 -9.12 6.95 -21.13
CA VAL A 218 -9.35 7.71 -22.39
C VAL A 218 -10.79 7.55 -22.88
N GLU A 219 -11.35 6.34 -22.78
CA GLU A 219 -12.75 6.10 -23.17
C GLU A 219 -13.74 6.80 -22.25
N LYS A 220 -13.51 6.78 -20.92
CA LYS A 220 -14.34 7.50 -19.95
C LYS A 220 -14.32 9.00 -20.22
N ALA A 221 -13.15 9.58 -20.44
CA ALA A 221 -13.01 11.00 -20.76
C ALA A 221 -13.78 11.40 -22.03
N LYS A 222 -13.77 10.55 -23.10
CA LYS A 222 -14.54 10.78 -24.31
C LYS A 222 -16.06 10.71 -24.13
N LYS A 223 -16.54 9.94 -23.17
CA LYS A 223 -17.98 9.78 -22.85
C LYS A 223 -18.55 10.92 -22.00
N GLY A 224 -17.70 11.89 -21.62
CA GLY A 224 -18.15 13.06 -20.85
C GLY A 224 -18.39 12.74 -19.39
N ALA A 225 -17.47 11.98 -18.81
CA ALA A 225 -17.49 11.72 -17.38
C ALA A 225 -17.50 13.01 -16.56
#